data_40a1e231559dafc9c07c4baff2dacb9d
#
_entry.id   40a1e231559dafc9c07c4baff2dacb9d
#
_cell.length_a   1.000
_cell.length_b   1.000
_cell.length_c   1.000
_cell.angle_alpha   90.00
_cell.angle_beta   90.00
_cell.angle_gamma   90.00
#
_symmetry.space_group_name_H-M   'P 1'
#
loop_
_entity.id
_entity.type
_entity.pdbx_description
1 polymer ?
#
loop_
_entity_poly.entity_id
_entity_poly.type
_entity_poly.pdbx_seq_one_letter_code
_entity_poly.pdbx_strand_id
1 'polypeptide(L)'
;MVNDALWDACGFNKHMGMTAENVCTNETYQKKYGYSPITREMLDEFSYNSQLKADKAIKDGAFKDEIVPVVIKGKKGDTVFDTDEGPRLTPVEKLATLKPAFTKDGIVTAGNSSAINDGAAALVIMSEEKAKELGVEPLATWVAGALAGR
;
A
#
# COMPACT_ATOMS: atom_id res chain seq x y z
N MET A 1 -0.82 6.20 -15.03
CA MET A 1 -0.92 5.56 -13.69
C MET A 1 0.00 4.34 -13.58
N VAL A 2 -0.18 3.28 -14.39
CA VAL A 2 0.64 2.04 -14.26
C VAL A 2 2.13 2.30 -14.46
N ASN A 3 2.51 3.17 -15.40
CA ASN A 3 3.91 3.49 -15.70
C ASN A 3 4.53 4.54 -14.77
N ASP A 4 3.76 5.14 -13.89
CA ASP A 4 4.21 6.22 -13.04
C ASP A 4 4.62 5.71 -11.65
N ALA A 5 3.73 5.02 -10.97
CA ALA A 5 3.95 4.58 -9.59
C ALA A 5 4.16 3.07 -9.45
N LEU A 6 3.61 2.26 -10.36
CA LEU A 6 3.66 0.79 -10.27
C LEU A 6 4.75 0.16 -11.14
N TRP A 7 5.45 0.98 -11.93
CA TRP A 7 6.57 0.54 -12.74
C TRP A 7 7.89 0.89 -12.06
N ASP A 8 8.69 -0.11 -11.78
CA ASP A 8 10.03 0.11 -11.23
C ASP A 8 10.94 0.75 -12.29
N ALA A 9 11.10 2.05 -12.20
CA ALA A 9 11.97 2.83 -13.10
C ALA A 9 13.44 2.80 -12.69
N CYS A 10 13.76 2.40 -11.46
CA CYS A 10 15.10 2.53 -10.90
C CYS A 10 15.94 1.25 -11.01
N GLY A 11 15.35 0.11 -11.18
CA GLY A 11 16.07 -1.16 -11.14
C GLY A 11 15.74 -2.10 -12.30
N PHE A 12 14.58 -2.71 -12.27
CA PHE A 12 14.26 -3.82 -13.16
C PHE A 12 13.45 -3.44 -14.40
N ASN A 13 12.99 -2.21 -14.49
CA ASN A 13 12.10 -1.75 -15.56
C ASN A 13 10.89 -2.69 -15.74
N LYS A 14 10.26 -3.06 -14.63
CA LYS A 14 9.14 -4.00 -14.57
C LYS A 14 8.06 -3.50 -13.63
N HIS A 15 6.85 -3.99 -13.83
CA HIS A 15 5.73 -3.74 -12.93
C HIS A 15 6.02 -4.29 -11.53
N MET A 16 5.62 -3.57 -10.46
CA MET A 16 5.87 -3.98 -9.06
C MET A 16 5.31 -5.36 -8.72
N GLY A 17 4.23 -5.80 -9.39
CA GLY A 17 3.74 -7.17 -9.28
C GLY A 17 4.74 -8.23 -9.73
N MET A 18 5.56 -7.93 -10.75
CA MET A 18 6.66 -8.80 -11.16
C MET A 18 7.79 -8.85 -10.14
N THR A 19 8.02 -7.74 -9.43
CA THR A 19 8.96 -7.70 -8.31
C THR A 19 8.48 -8.59 -7.17
N ALA A 20 7.18 -8.56 -6.85
CA ALA A 20 6.58 -9.44 -5.85
C ALA A 20 6.71 -10.93 -6.25
N GLU A 21 6.43 -11.28 -7.51
CA GLU A 21 6.66 -12.65 -8.02
C GLU A 21 8.12 -13.08 -7.85
N ASN A 22 9.08 -12.21 -8.19
CA ASN A 22 10.50 -12.50 -8.04
C ASN A 22 10.89 -12.75 -6.56
N VAL A 23 10.39 -11.95 -5.64
CA VAL A 23 10.65 -12.17 -4.20
C VAL A 23 10.13 -13.53 -3.76
N CYS A 24 8.97 -13.93 -4.23
CA CYS A 24 8.31 -15.16 -3.80
C CYS A 24 8.91 -16.43 -4.44
N THR A 25 9.29 -16.38 -5.72
CA THR A 25 9.58 -17.56 -6.52
C THR A 25 11.02 -17.71 -6.97
N ASN A 26 11.85 -16.66 -6.89
CA ASN A 26 13.21 -16.69 -7.40
C ASN A 26 14.16 -17.40 -6.43
N GLU A 27 14.53 -18.64 -6.76
CA GLU A 27 15.46 -19.46 -5.96
C GLU A 27 16.84 -18.81 -5.74
N THR A 28 17.31 -18.00 -6.67
CA THR A 28 18.59 -17.30 -6.51
C THR A 28 18.51 -16.31 -5.37
N TYR A 29 17.40 -15.58 -5.25
CA TYR A 29 17.18 -14.66 -4.14
C TYR A 29 16.97 -15.40 -2.83
N GLN A 30 16.21 -16.47 -2.82
CA GLN A 30 15.99 -17.30 -1.64
C GLN A 30 17.32 -17.85 -1.09
N LYS A 31 18.17 -18.39 -1.95
CA LYS A 31 19.51 -18.87 -1.56
C LYS A 31 20.42 -17.72 -1.09
N LYS A 32 20.42 -16.61 -1.82
CA LYS A 32 21.29 -15.45 -1.51
C LYS A 32 20.95 -14.79 -0.18
N TYR A 33 19.68 -14.71 0.17
CA TYR A 33 19.19 -13.99 1.35
C TYR A 33 18.69 -14.91 2.47
N GLY A 34 18.76 -16.21 2.29
CA GLY A 34 18.52 -17.22 3.33
C GLY A 34 17.06 -17.33 3.78
N TYR A 35 16.09 -17.12 2.89
CA TYR A 35 14.68 -17.31 3.20
C TYR A 35 14.06 -18.47 2.42
N SER A 36 13.00 -19.05 2.97
CA SER A 36 12.24 -20.14 2.34
C SER A 36 11.33 -19.62 1.22
N PRO A 37 10.97 -20.46 0.24
CA PRO A 37 9.96 -20.11 -0.75
C PRO A 37 8.69 -19.59 -0.10
N ILE A 38 8.14 -18.52 -0.67
CA ILE A 38 6.84 -17.97 -0.26
C ILE A 38 5.78 -18.60 -1.16
N THR A 39 4.77 -19.22 -0.55
CA THR A 39 3.71 -19.89 -1.30
C THR A 39 2.50 -19.00 -1.50
N ARG A 40 1.61 -19.41 -2.39
CA ARG A 40 0.34 -18.72 -2.63
C ARG A 40 -0.53 -18.69 -1.38
N GLU A 41 -0.58 -19.77 -0.63
CA GLU A 41 -1.34 -19.89 0.60
C GLU A 41 -0.84 -18.90 1.65
N MET A 42 0.47 -18.76 1.79
CA MET A 42 1.09 -17.79 2.71
C MET A 42 0.71 -16.35 2.34
N LEU A 43 0.67 -16.01 1.05
CA LEU A 43 0.27 -14.69 0.59
C LEU A 43 -1.22 -14.43 0.86
N ASP A 44 -2.08 -15.39 0.59
CA ASP A 44 -3.53 -15.27 0.78
C ASP A 44 -3.87 -15.16 2.28
N GLU A 45 -3.22 -15.95 3.13
CA GLU A 45 -3.36 -15.87 4.59
C GLU A 45 -2.86 -14.52 5.14
N PHE A 46 -1.69 -14.06 4.68
CA PHE A 46 -1.17 -12.74 5.07
C PHE A 46 -2.15 -11.62 4.70
N SER A 47 -2.70 -11.68 3.49
CA SER A 47 -3.66 -10.68 3.00
C SER A 47 -4.97 -10.72 3.76
N TYR A 48 -5.49 -11.92 4.05
CA TYR A 48 -6.67 -12.09 4.88
C TYR A 48 -6.47 -11.47 6.27
N ASN A 49 -5.35 -11.77 6.92
CA ASN A 49 -5.02 -11.23 8.25
C ASN A 49 -4.84 -9.70 8.22
N SER A 50 -4.29 -9.15 7.14
CA SER A 50 -4.21 -7.69 6.95
C SER A 50 -5.59 -7.06 6.83
N GLN A 51 -6.48 -7.63 6.02
CA GLN A 51 -7.86 -7.15 5.87
C GLN A 51 -8.66 -7.28 7.18
N LEU A 52 -8.44 -8.35 7.95
CA LEU A 52 -9.07 -8.55 9.25
C LEU A 52 -8.67 -7.45 10.25
N LYS A 53 -7.38 -7.08 10.26
CA LYS A 53 -6.89 -5.97 11.10
C LYS A 53 -7.50 -4.64 10.68
N ALA A 54 -7.59 -4.37 9.38
CA ALA A 54 -8.19 -3.16 8.85
C ALA A 54 -9.69 -3.07 9.19
N ASP A 55 -10.44 -4.15 8.97
CA ASP A 55 -11.86 -4.23 9.32
C ASP A 55 -12.10 -3.98 10.82
N LYS A 56 -11.27 -4.59 11.67
CA LYS A 56 -11.33 -4.35 13.12
C LYS A 56 -11.02 -2.90 13.47
N ALA A 57 -9.97 -2.31 12.89
CA ALA A 57 -9.59 -0.92 13.17
C ALA A 57 -10.68 0.08 12.75
N ILE A 58 -11.34 -0.15 11.61
CA ILE A 58 -12.48 0.65 11.15
C ILE A 58 -13.65 0.53 12.13
N LYS A 59 -14.02 -0.69 12.54
CA LYS A 59 -15.10 -0.93 13.49
C LYS A 59 -14.84 -0.33 14.87
N ASP A 60 -13.60 -0.36 15.32
CA ASP A 60 -13.16 0.22 16.58
C ASP A 60 -13.03 1.77 16.50
N GLY A 61 -13.19 2.36 15.32
CA GLY A 61 -13.08 3.81 15.08
C GLY A 61 -11.64 4.34 15.17
N ALA A 62 -10.63 3.50 14.95
CA ALA A 62 -9.22 3.88 15.09
C ALA A 62 -8.80 5.03 14.14
N PHE A 63 -9.48 5.20 13.00
CA PHE A 63 -9.19 6.24 12.02
C PHE A 63 -10.12 7.46 12.11
N LYS A 64 -11.02 7.50 13.09
CA LYS A 64 -12.07 8.52 13.17
C LYS A 64 -11.52 9.95 13.23
N ASP A 65 -10.41 10.14 13.92
CA ASP A 65 -9.78 11.44 14.07
C ASP A 65 -8.97 11.90 12.84
N GLU A 66 -8.70 10.98 11.91
CA GLU A 66 -7.93 11.23 10.69
C GLU A 66 -8.84 11.47 9.49
N ILE A 67 -10.08 10.95 9.52
CA ILE A 67 -11.01 11.02 8.40
C ILE A 67 -11.66 12.39 8.33
N VAL A 68 -11.53 13.03 7.16
CA VAL A 68 -12.28 14.24 6.82
C VAL A 68 -13.42 13.84 5.87
N PRO A 69 -14.70 13.92 6.31
CA PRO A 69 -15.83 13.53 5.47
C PRO A 69 -15.94 14.38 4.22
N VAL A 70 -16.18 13.76 3.06
CA VAL A 70 -16.42 14.44 1.79
C VAL A 70 -17.89 14.36 1.45
N VAL A 71 -18.54 15.52 1.24
CA VAL A 71 -19.95 15.58 0.84
C VAL A 71 -20.05 15.60 -0.68
N ILE A 72 -20.59 14.53 -1.24
CA ILE A 72 -20.84 14.39 -2.68
C ILE A 72 -22.25 14.89 -2.97
N LYS A 73 -22.35 15.99 -3.70
CA LYS A 73 -23.64 16.57 -4.12
C LYS A 73 -24.33 15.69 -5.16
N GLY A 74 -25.56 15.28 -4.91
CA GLY A 74 -26.33 14.43 -5.80
C GLY A 74 -27.73 14.99 -6.09
N LYS A 75 -28.29 14.65 -7.27
CA LYS A 75 -29.66 15.04 -7.66
C LYS A 75 -30.75 14.48 -6.75
N LYS A 76 -30.47 13.38 -6.05
CA LYS A 76 -31.40 12.69 -5.13
C LYS A 76 -31.09 12.95 -3.66
N GLY A 77 -30.18 13.86 -3.37
CA GLY A 77 -29.65 14.19 -2.05
C GLY A 77 -28.14 14.02 -1.98
N ASP A 78 -27.55 14.62 -0.98
CA ASP A 78 -26.10 14.58 -0.72
C ASP A 78 -25.73 13.24 -0.10
N THR A 79 -24.56 12.71 -0.47
CA THR A 79 -23.98 11.51 0.14
C THR A 79 -22.71 11.92 0.87
N VAL A 80 -22.60 11.53 2.14
CA VAL A 80 -21.37 11.72 2.92
C VAL A 80 -20.46 10.51 2.70
N PHE A 81 -19.25 10.76 2.22
CA PHE A 81 -18.21 9.75 2.03
C PHE A 81 -17.17 9.92 3.15
N ASP A 82 -17.16 9.01 4.10
CA ASP A 82 -16.35 9.06 5.32
C ASP A 82 -15.80 7.69 5.72
N THR A 83 -15.90 6.71 4.82
CA THR A 83 -15.47 5.33 5.10
C THR A 83 -14.64 4.80 3.93
N ASP A 84 -13.52 4.16 4.23
CA ASP A 84 -12.66 3.53 3.23
C ASP A 84 -13.38 2.39 2.49
N GLU A 85 -13.37 2.44 1.16
CA GLU A 85 -13.97 1.40 0.30
C GLU A 85 -13.02 0.24 -0.01
N GLY A 86 -11.71 0.44 0.21
CA GLY A 86 -10.67 -0.52 -0.12
C GLY A 86 -10.71 -1.82 0.67
N PRO A 87 -10.89 -1.79 2.00
CA PRO A 87 -10.88 -2.99 2.81
C PRO A 87 -12.01 -3.96 2.44
N ARG A 88 -11.62 -5.23 2.19
CA ARG A 88 -12.56 -6.31 1.84
C ARG A 88 -12.17 -7.59 2.54
N LEU A 89 -12.90 -7.95 3.58
CA LEU A 89 -12.71 -9.22 4.26
C LEU A 89 -13.24 -10.37 3.40
N THR A 90 -12.36 -10.95 2.59
CA THR A 90 -12.68 -12.08 1.70
C THR A 90 -12.12 -13.36 2.29
N PRO A 91 -12.92 -14.42 2.48
CA PRO A 91 -12.43 -15.69 3.02
C PRO A 91 -11.27 -16.28 2.22
N VAL A 92 -10.33 -16.95 2.90
CA VAL A 92 -9.10 -17.51 2.29
C VAL A 92 -9.42 -18.50 1.18
N GLU A 93 -10.47 -19.29 1.34
CA GLU A 93 -10.93 -20.24 0.33
C GLU A 93 -11.34 -19.55 -0.98
N LYS A 94 -11.90 -18.34 -0.88
CA LYS A 94 -12.25 -17.52 -2.04
C LYS A 94 -11.02 -16.84 -2.63
N LEU A 95 -10.07 -16.38 -1.81
CA LEU A 95 -8.80 -15.84 -2.28
C LEU A 95 -8.04 -16.89 -3.10
N ALA A 96 -8.01 -18.15 -2.65
CA ALA A 96 -7.36 -19.26 -3.32
C ALA A 96 -7.88 -19.52 -4.76
N THR A 97 -9.12 -19.13 -5.07
CA THR A 97 -9.71 -19.29 -6.42
C THR A 97 -9.31 -18.20 -7.40
N LEU A 98 -8.69 -17.12 -6.95
CA LEU A 98 -8.31 -16.01 -7.82
C LEU A 98 -7.15 -16.38 -8.75
N LYS A 99 -7.24 -15.91 -9.99
CA LYS A 99 -6.21 -16.14 -10.99
C LYS A 99 -5.00 -15.23 -10.73
N PRO A 100 -3.78 -15.68 -11.04
CA PRO A 100 -2.59 -14.83 -11.06
C PRO A 100 -2.80 -13.61 -11.94
N ALA A 101 -2.28 -12.46 -11.48
CA ALA A 101 -2.50 -11.16 -12.13
C ALA A 101 -1.36 -10.74 -13.07
N PHE A 102 -0.15 -11.23 -12.84
CA PHE A 102 1.06 -10.74 -13.53
C PHE A 102 1.74 -11.76 -14.41
N THR A 103 1.73 -13.04 -14.04
CA THR A 103 2.27 -14.15 -14.84
C THR A 103 1.27 -15.28 -14.87
N LYS A 104 1.34 -16.12 -15.93
CA LYS A 104 0.40 -17.23 -16.13
C LYS A 104 0.40 -18.23 -14.95
N ASP A 105 1.60 -18.51 -14.44
CA ASP A 105 1.82 -19.50 -13.37
C ASP A 105 2.30 -18.81 -12.07
N GLY A 106 1.93 -17.52 -11.89
CA GLY A 106 2.29 -16.72 -10.73
C GLY A 106 1.43 -17.02 -9.51
N ILE A 107 1.81 -16.40 -8.40
CA ILE A 107 1.12 -16.52 -7.11
C ILE A 107 0.55 -15.18 -6.61
N VAL A 108 0.90 -14.08 -7.27
CA VAL A 108 0.38 -12.75 -6.95
C VAL A 108 -0.95 -12.52 -7.66
N THR A 109 -1.98 -12.17 -6.91
CA THR A 109 -3.35 -11.99 -7.40
C THR A 109 -3.93 -10.65 -6.99
N ALA A 110 -5.09 -10.28 -7.51
CA ALA A 110 -5.82 -9.10 -7.04
C ALA A 110 -6.24 -9.18 -5.56
N GLY A 111 -6.35 -10.39 -4.99
CA GLY A 111 -6.74 -10.59 -3.60
C GLY A 111 -5.58 -10.46 -2.61
N ASN A 112 -4.34 -10.69 -3.06
CA ASN A 112 -3.14 -10.56 -2.24
C ASN A 112 -2.23 -9.40 -2.68
N SER A 113 -2.79 -8.45 -3.41
CA SER A 113 -2.16 -7.18 -3.79
C SER A 113 -2.90 -6.00 -3.16
N SER A 114 -2.18 -4.90 -2.91
CA SER A 114 -2.80 -3.65 -2.48
C SER A 114 -3.63 -3.03 -3.61
N ALA A 115 -4.69 -2.30 -3.25
CA ALA A 115 -5.44 -1.50 -4.20
C ALA A 115 -4.62 -0.29 -4.68
N ILE A 116 -5.02 0.28 -5.82
CA ILE A 116 -4.53 1.57 -6.31
C ILE A 116 -5.46 2.63 -5.74
N ASN A 117 -4.94 3.48 -4.86
CA ASN A 117 -5.68 4.54 -4.22
C ASN A 117 -5.09 5.90 -4.59
N ASP A 118 -5.96 6.90 -4.72
CA ASP A 118 -5.52 8.27 -4.89
C ASP A 118 -4.98 8.82 -3.57
N GLY A 119 -3.97 9.68 -3.66
CA GLY A 119 -3.38 10.30 -2.49
C GLY A 119 -2.65 11.60 -2.87
N ALA A 120 -2.59 12.51 -1.92
CA ALA A 120 -1.81 13.72 -2.05
C ALA A 120 -1.18 14.09 -0.70
N ALA A 121 0.03 14.66 -0.75
CA ALA A 121 0.71 15.19 0.41
C ALA A 121 1.37 16.51 0.07
N ALA A 122 1.37 17.44 1.02
CA ALA A 122 2.05 18.71 0.90
C ALA A 122 2.85 19.00 2.18
N LEU A 123 4.08 19.47 2.01
CA LEU A 123 4.98 19.84 3.10
C LEU A 123 5.48 21.24 2.86
N VAL A 124 5.51 22.05 3.92
CA VAL A 124 6.17 23.36 3.92
C VAL A 124 7.56 23.19 4.51
N ILE A 125 8.59 23.39 3.69
CA ILE A 125 10.00 23.26 4.07
C ILE A 125 10.62 24.65 4.11
N MET A 126 11.34 24.95 5.16
CA MET A 126 12.07 26.20 5.32
C MET A 126 13.35 26.00 6.15
N SER A 127 14.23 27.01 6.19
CA SER A 127 15.37 26.98 7.08
C SER A 127 14.95 27.21 8.54
N GLU A 128 15.80 26.79 9.49
CA GLU A 128 15.56 27.01 10.92
C GLU A 128 15.44 28.50 11.25
N GLU A 129 16.26 29.34 10.60
CA GLU A 129 16.23 30.80 10.77
C GLU A 129 14.88 31.35 10.32
N LYS A 130 14.36 30.88 9.19
CA LYS A 130 13.07 31.33 8.67
C LYS A 130 11.91 30.90 9.57
N ALA A 131 11.97 29.69 10.12
CA ALA A 131 10.97 29.24 11.07
C ALA A 131 10.95 30.11 12.34
N LYS A 132 12.12 30.47 12.87
CA LYS A 132 12.24 31.41 14.01
C LYS A 132 11.71 32.79 13.67
N GLU A 133 12.05 33.34 12.50
CA GLU A 133 11.54 34.63 12.01
C GLU A 133 10.01 34.68 11.98
N LEU A 134 9.40 33.57 11.49
CA LEU A 134 7.95 33.47 11.35
C LEU A 134 7.23 33.01 12.64
N GLY A 135 7.97 32.66 13.68
CA GLY A 135 7.40 32.14 14.93
C GLY A 135 6.72 30.78 14.76
N VAL A 136 7.15 29.97 13.78
CA VAL A 136 6.60 28.64 13.49
C VAL A 136 7.45 27.60 14.19
N GLU A 137 6.82 26.70 14.93
CA GLU A 137 7.51 25.54 15.53
C GLU A 137 7.63 24.41 14.50
N PRO A 138 8.87 23.96 14.19
CA PRO A 138 9.08 22.85 13.26
C PRO A 138 8.53 21.53 13.81
N LEU A 139 7.78 20.79 13.01
CA LEU A 139 7.33 19.43 13.37
C LEU A 139 8.48 18.42 13.35
N ALA A 140 9.46 18.63 12.47
CA ALA A 140 10.65 17.79 12.34
C ALA A 140 11.77 18.58 11.66
N THR A 141 13.00 18.11 11.83
CA THR A 141 14.17 18.63 11.12
C THR A 141 14.72 17.54 10.21
N TRP A 142 14.90 17.86 8.92
CA TRP A 142 15.59 16.97 7.99
C TRP A 142 17.09 16.91 8.37
N VAL A 143 17.58 15.73 8.70
CA VAL A 143 18.98 15.52 9.07
C VAL A 143 19.75 14.88 7.93
N ALA A 144 19.25 13.79 7.38
CA ALA A 144 19.90 13.04 6.31
C ALA A 144 18.92 12.12 5.59
N GLY A 145 19.27 11.71 4.38
CA GLY A 145 18.53 10.70 3.60
C GLY A 145 19.52 9.75 2.93
N ALA A 146 19.11 8.49 2.81
CA ALA A 146 19.84 7.48 2.09
C ALA A 146 18.89 6.62 1.26
N LEU A 147 19.37 6.13 0.12
CA LEU A 147 18.69 5.15 -0.71
C LEU A 147 19.40 3.82 -0.58
N ALA A 148 18.67 2.75 -0.35
CA ALA A 148 19.19 1.39 -0.36
C ALA A 148 18.25 0.50 -1.17
N GLY A 149 18.82 -0.24 -2.13
CA GLY A 149 18.13 -1.24 -2.95
C GLY A 149 19.03 -2.47 -3.13
N ARG A 150 18.41 -3.63 -3.24
CA ARG A 150 19.13 -4.91 -3.48
C ARG A 150 18.40 -5.73 -4.53
#